data_05d66763a36d5738019bf0ae3e85c48e
#
_entry.id   05d66763a36d5738019bf0ae3e85c48e
#
_cell.length_a   1.000
_cell.length_b   1.000
_cell.length_c   1.000
_cell.angle_alpha   90.00
_cell.angle_beta   90.00
_cell.angle_gamma   90.00
#
_symmetry.space_group_name_H-M   'P 1'
#
loop_
_entity.id
_entity.type
_entity.pdbx_description
1 polymer ?
#
loop_
_entity_poly.entity_id
_entity_poly.type
_entity_poly.pdbx_seq_one_letter_code
_entity_poly.pdbx_strand_id
1 'polypeptide(L)'
;MDSIQSLLQPPNVYYIIGALLLFALYQFITVKKPSMLASSLFSKLKTGGGGTPILNSFTVDFTELAKLGKIDPVIGREKEIIRLAQILSRKRKNNAVLVGAPGVGKTAIAEGIAVQIAKGNVPETIQGKRVLSLNVANLLSGTKYRGEFEE
;
A
#
# COMPACT_ATOMS: atom_id res chain seq x y z
N MET A 1 -60.10 -4.63 -3.90
CA MET A 1 -59.45 -3.55 -3.08
C MET A 1 -58.96 -4.06 -1.73
N ASP A 2 -59.28 -5.31 -1.37
CA ASP A 2 -59.07 -5.88 -0.04
C ASP A 2 -57.66 -6.50 0.17
N SER A 3 -56.90 -6.74 -0.91
CA SER A 3 -55.60 -7.40 -0.82
C SER A 3 -54.46 -6.49 -0.33
N ILE A 4 -54.61 -5.18 -0.38
CA ILE A 4 -53.59 -4.23 0.07
C ILE A 4 -53.76 -3.87 1.56
N GLN A 5 -55.00 -3.93 2.07
CA GLN A 5 -55.29 -3.62 3.48
C GLN A 5 -54.80 -4.73 4.43
N SER A 6 -54.71 -6.00 3.97
CA SER A 6 -54.20 -7.10 4.80
C SER A 6 -52.66 -7.04 5.01
N LEU A 7 -51.93 -6.34 4.14
CA LEU A 7 -50.49 -6.13 4.27
C LEU A 7 -50.13 -5.02 5.25
N LEU A 8 -51.07 -4.17 5.63
CA LEU A 8 -50.89 -3.04 6.54
C LEU A 8 -51.33 -3.33 7.98
N GLN A 9 -51.65 -4.57 8.34
CA GLN A 9 -51.96 -4.93 9.73
C GLN A 9 -50.69 -4.87 10.60
N PRO A 10 -50.81 -4.40 11.87
CA PRO A 10 -49.63 -4.02 12.72
C PRO A 10 -48.51 -5.04 12.83
N PRO A 11 -48.74 -6.37 12.90
CA PRO A 11 -47.62 -7.30 13.01
C PRO A 11 -46.76 -7.39 11.74
N ASN A 12 -47.39 -7.24 10.53
CA ASN A 12 -46.68 -7.41 9.27
C ASN A 12 -45.82 -6.18 8.90
N VAL A 13 -46.21 -4.99 9.36
CA VAL A 13 -45.46 -3.74 9.12
C VAL A 13 -44.11 -3.78 9.84
N TYR A 14 -44.05 -4.35 11.03
CA TYR A 14 -42.79 -4.49 11.78
C TYR A 14 -41.80 -5.45 11.12
N TYR A 15 -42.29 -6.56 10.53
CA TYR A 15 -41.47 -7.48 9.76
C TYR A 15 -40.93 -6.84 8.46
N ILE A 16 -41.73 -6.03 7.78
CA ILE A 16 -41.30 -5.33 6.55
C ILE A 16 -40.27 -4.27 6.90
N ILE A 17 -40.47 -3.50 7.98
CA ILE A 17 -39.48 -2.50 8.44
C ILE A 17 -38.19 -3.19 8.91
N GLY A 18 -38.29 -4.30 9.64
CA GLY A 18 -37.13 -5.11 10.05
C GLY A 18 -36.34 -5.67 8.86
N ALA A 19 -37.03 -6.17 7.84
CA ALA A 19 -36.39 -6.67 6.61
C ALA A 19 -35.70 -5.54 5.82
N LEU A 20 -36.31 -4.37 5.73
CA LEU A 20 -35.71 -3.18 5.09
C LEU A 20 -34.47 -2.67 5.85
N LEU A 21 -34.51 -2.68 7.17
CA LEU A 21 -33.35 -2.30 8.00
C LEU A 21 -32.22 -3.33 7.86
N LEU A 22 -32.51 -4.63 7.88
CA LEU A 22 -31.53 -5.69 7.64
C LEU A 22 -30.94 -5.61 6.22
N PHE A 23 -31.77 -5.33 5.21
CA PHE A 23 -31.31 -5.12 3.85
C PHE A 23 -30.42 -3.89 3.71
N ALA A 24 -30.77 -2.77 4.36
CA ALA A 24 -29.94 -1.57 4.40
C ALA A 24 -28.63 -1.82 5.13
N LEU A 25 -28.65 -2.56 6.25
CA LEU A 25 -27.45 -2.96 6.98
C LEU A 25 -26.56 -3.89 6.16
N TYR A 26 -27.15 -4.84 5.47
CA TYR A 26 -26.46 -5.74 4.54
C TYR A 26 -25.81 -4.97 3.38
N GLN A 27 -26.49 -4.01 2.79
CA GLN A 27 -25.95 -3.10 1.77
C GLN A 27 -24.80 -2.26 2.35
N PHE A 28 -24.93 -1.77 3.59
CA PHE A 28 -23.86 -0.99 4.25
C PHE A 28 -22.60 -1.82 4.53
N ILE A 29 -22.76 -3.11 4.84
CA ILE A 29 -21.63 -4.03 5.10
C ILE A 29 -21.00 -4.52 3.78
N THR A 30 -21.81 -4.80 2.74
CA THR A 30 -21.32 -5.36 1.47
C THR A 30 -20.85 -4.29 0.46
N VAL A 31 -21.36 -3.06 0.55
CA VAL A 31 -20.97 -1.93 -0.35
C VAL A 31 -19.75 -1.17 0.20
N LYS A 32 -18.80 -1.85 0.85
CA LYS A 32 -17.49 -1.25 1.15
C LYS A 32 -16.50 -1.43 0.00
N LYS A 33 -16.95 -1.17 -1.25
CA LYS A 33 -16.04 -0.83 -2.34
C LYS A 33 -16.05 0.68 -2.49
N PRO A 34 -14.94 1.38 -2.15
CA PRO A 34 -14.86 2.80 -2.44
C PRO A 34 -15.03 2.98 -3.96
N SER A 35 -16.03 3.75 -4.36
CA SER A 35 -16.28 4.08 -5.75
C SER A 35 -15.00 4.68 -6.35
N MET A 36 -14.68 4.34 -7.61
CA MET A 36 -13.49 4.87 -8.32
C MET A 36 -13.39 6.40 -8.31
N LEU A 37 -14.51 7.10 -8.12
CA LEU A 37 -14.56 8.56 -7.96
C LEU A 37 -13.95 9.05 -6.63
N ALA A 38 -14.07 8.28 -5.55
CA ALA A 38 -13.42 8.63 -4.27
C ALA A 38 -11.90 8.46 -4.36
N SER A 39 -11.39 7.47 -5.09
CA SER A 39 -9.95 7.26 -5.27
C SER A 39 -9.29 8.39 -6.07
N SER A 40 -9.97 8.95 -7.06
CA SER A 40 -9.43 10.07 -7.86
C SER A 40 -9.44 11.41 -7.11
N LEU A 41 -10.41 11.63 -6.23
CA LEU A 41 -10.44 12.80 -5.33
C LEU A 41 -9.41 12.67 -4.20
N PHE A 42 -9.24 11.46 -3.64
CA PHE A 42 -8.22 11.22 -2.61
C PHE A 42 -6.79 11.30 -3.14
N SER A 43 -6.55 10.95 -4.41
CA SER A 43 -5.22 11.14 -5.03
C SER A 43 -4.87 12.63 -5.20
N LYS A 44 -5.87 13.48 -5.44
CA LYS A 44 -5.67 14.95 -5.53
C LYS A 44 -5.51 15.64 -4.17
N LEU A 45 -6.08 15.08 -3.08
CA LEU A 45 -5.93 15.66 -1.73
C LEU A 45 -4.65 15.20 -1.01
N LYS A 46 -3.97 14.17 -1.48
CA LYS A 46 -2.75 13.63 -0.85
C LYS A 46 -1.46 14.29 -1.32
N THR A 47 -1.52 15.53 -1.79
CA THR A 47 -0.34 16.38 -2.10
C THR A 47 0.15 17.12 -0.85
N GLY A 48 -0.11 16.61 0.34
CA GLY A 48 0.26 17.21 1.62
C GLY A 48 1.11 16.28 2.50
N GLY A 49 2.13 15.65 1.94
CA GLY A 49 3.13 14.96 2.73
C GLY A 49 4.48 15.19 2.07
N GLY A 50 5.43 15.83 2.78
CA GLY A 50 6.75 16.30 2.33
C GLY A 50 7.51 15.35 1.40
N GLY A 51 7.02 15.17 0.21
CA GLY A 51 7.64 14.41 -0.85
C GLY A 51 8.47 15.35 -1.69
N THR A 52 9.74 15.06 -1.84
CA THR A 52 10.59 15.72 -2.82
C THR A 52 10.04 15.37 -4.21
N PRO A 53 9.41 16.30 -4.94
CA PRO A 53 8.77 16.00 -6.23
C PRO A 53 9.77 15.45 -7.25
N ILE A 54 11.02 15.89 -7.18
CA ILE A 54 12.13 15.40 -8.00
C ILE A 54 12.43 13.93 -7.72
N LEU A 55 12.51 13.51 -6.46
CA LEU A 55 12.77 12.12 -6.11
C LEU A 55 11.66 11.17 -6.60
N ASN A 56 10.41 11.62 -6.51
CA ASN A 56 9.28 10.80 -6.93
C ASN A 56 9.24 10.53 -8.46
N SER A 57 9.85 11.40 -9.28
CA SER A 57 9.92 11.19 -10.73
C SER A 57 10.93 10.12 -11.14
N PHE A 58 11.92 9.84 -10.29
CA PHE A 58 13.00 8.86 -10.56
C PHE A 58 12.92 7.59 -9.71
N THR A 59 11.92 7.49 -8.83
CA THR A 59 11.78 6.35 -7.90
C THR A 59 10.42 5.69 -8.00
N VAL A 60 10.40 4.39 -7.67
CA VAL A 60 9.17 3.61 -7.45
C VAL A 60 9.03 3.37 -5.96
N ASP A 61 7.89 3.74 -5.37
CA ASP A 61 7.61 3.53 -3.95
C ASP A 61 7.06 2.12 -3.71
N PHE A 62 7.92 1.22 -3.28
CA PHE A 62 7.54 -0.15 -2.93
C PHE A 62 6.62 -0.22 -1.71
N THR A 63 6.75 0.70 -0.76
CA THR A 63 5.87 0.72 0.42
C THR A 63 4.44 1.09 0.04
N GLU A 64 4.27 2.01 -0.91
CA GLU A 64 2.94 2.36 -1.42
C GLU A 64 2.34 1.22 -2.25
N LEU A 65 3.13 0.60 -3.14
CA LEU A 65 2.71 -0.58 -3.89
C LEU A 65 2.30 -1.74 -2.97
N ALA A 66 3.05 -1.96 -1.88
CA ALA A 66 2.72 -2.97 -0.87
C ALA A 66 1.39 -2.68 -0.17
N LYS A 67 1.11 -1.41 0.21
CA LYS A 67 -0.17 -1.00 0.80
C LYS A 67 -1.34 -1.21 -0.15
N LEU A 68 -1.11 -1.06 -1.46
CA LEU A 68 -2.10 -1.29 -2.51
C LEU A 68 -2.26 -2.77 -2.89
N GLY A 69 -1.47 -3.67 -2.28
CA GLY A 69 -1.48 -5.10 -2.61
C GLY A 69 -0.95 -5.42 -4.02
N LYS A 70 -0.09 -4.56 -4.57
CA LYS A 70 0.48 -4.70 -5.91
C LYS A 70 1.87 -5.37 -5.92
N ILE A 71 2.35 -5.81 -4.77
CA ILE A 71 3.60 -6.57 -4.63
C ILE A 71 3.23 -8.01 -4.30
N ASP A 72 3.80 -8.95 -5.05
CA ASP A 72 3.62 -10.36 -4.81
C ASP A 72 4.24 -10.80 -3.48
N PRO A 73 3.64 -11.78 -2.79
CA PRO A 73 4.19 -12.30 -1.55
C PRO A 73 5.53 -12.99 -1.79
N VAL A 74 6.54 -12.60 -1.04
CA VAL A 74 7.87 -13.22 -1.09
C VAL A 74 7.86 -14.46 -0.21
N ILE A 75 8.11 -15.63 -0.81
CA ILE A 75 8.08 -16.93 -0.15
C ILE A 75 9.50 -17.46 0.00
N GLY A 76 9.83 -18.03 1.17
CA GLY A 76 11.11 -18.71 1.42
C GLY A 76 12.31 -17.79 1.61
N ARG A 77 12.07 -16.48 1.87
CA ARG A 77 13.12 -15.48 2.13
C ARG A 77 12.92 -14.74 3.45
N GLU A 78 12.17 -15.32 4.36
CA GLU A 78 11.82 -14.70 5.64
C GLU A 78 13.06 -14.38 6.48
N LYS A 79 14.07 -15.27 6.47
CA LYS A 79 15.33 -15.10 7.24
C LYS A 79 16.13 -13.89 6.73
N GLU A 80 16.23 -13.75 5.41
CA GLU A 80 16.93 -12.64 4.76
C GLU A 80 16.22 -11.31 5.00
N ILE A 81 14.89 -11.29 4.93
CA ILE A 81 14.07 -10.11 5.20
C ILE A 81 14.20 -9.67 6.67
N ILE A 82 14.14 -10.60 7.62
CA ILE A 82 14.36 -10.32 9.04
C ILE A 82 15.77 -9.77 9.25
N ARG A 83 16.78 -10.38 8.63
CA ARG A 83 18.17 -9.93 8.73
C ARG A 83 18.36 -8.52 8.17
N LEU A 84 17.72 -8.23 7.02
CA LEU A 84 17.69 -6.90 6.42
C LEU A 84 17.07 -5.88 7.38
N ALA A 85 15.90 -6.18 7.96
CA ALA A 85 15.23 -5.34 8.94
C ALA A 85 16.12 -5.03 10.15
N GLN A 86 16.83 -6.03 10.68
CA GLN A 86 17.80 -5.87 11.79
C GLN A 86 18.95 -4.92 11.42
N ILE A 87 19.50 -5.04 10.21
CA ILE A 87 20.59 -4.16 9.75
C ILE A 87 20.08 -2.72 9.60
N LEU A 88 18.94 -2.52 8.94
CA LEU A 88 18.34 -1.21 8.73
C LEU A 88 17.94 -0.51 10.04
N SER A 89 17.65 -1.29 11.09
CA SER A 89 17.26 -0.78 12.41
C SER A 89 18.45 -0.32 13.27
N ARG A 90 19.69 -0.50 12.83
CA ARG A 90 20.88 -0.08 13.59
C ARG A 90 21.00 1.44 13.65
N LYS A 91 21.54 1.98 14.73
CA LYS A 91 21.84 3.41 14.87
C LYS A 91 22.99 3.87 13.95
N ARG A 92 23.94 2.97 13.67
CA ARG A 92 25.08 3.21 12.78
C ARG A 92 25.27 2.00 11.89
N LYS A 93 25.87 2.18 10.70
CA LYS A 93 26.10 1.13 9.70
C LYS A 93 24.80 0.40 9.35
N ASN A 94 23.74 1.17 9.14
CA ASN A 94 22.40 0.69 8.79
C ASN A 94 22.21 0.48 7.27
N ASN A 95 23.28 0.52 6.49
CA ASN A 95 23.25 0.21 5.07
C ASN A 95 23.49 -1.28 4.86
N ALA A 96 22.67 -1.92 4.05
CA ALA A 96 22.77 -3.34 3.71
C ALA A 96 23.11 -3.51 2.24
N VAL A 97 23.94 -4.50 1.94
CA VAL A 97 24.25 -4.93 0.57
C VAL A 97 23.74 -6.35 0.39
N LEU A 98 22.94 -6.57 -0.65
CA LEU A 98 22.46 -7.90 -1.04
C LEU A 98 23.37 -8.45 -2.15
N VAL A 99 24.12 -9.50 -1.83
CA VAL A 99 25.06 -10.14 -2.74
C VAL A 99 24.51 -11.49 -3.18
N GLY A 100 24.66 -11.81 -4.45
CA GLY A 100 24.22 -13.10 -5.02
C GLY A 100 24.24 -13.07 -6.55
N ALA A 101 24.12 -14.24 -7.19
CA ALA A 101 24.04 -14.37 -8.63
C ALA A 101 22.86 -13.59 -9.24
N PRO A 102 22.87 -13.26 -10.53
CA PRO A 102 21.70 -12.71 -11.22
C PRO A 102 20.47 -13.62 -11.05
N GLY A 103 19.28 -13.05 -10.91
CA GLY A 103 18.02 -13.81 -10.84
C GLY A 103 17.69 -14.49 -9.50
N VAL A 104 18.57 -14.48 -8.49
CA VAL A 104 18.31 -15.16 -7.20
C VAL A 104 17.27 -14.47 -6.30
N GLY A 105 16.65 -13.38 -6.74
CA GLY A 105 15.58 -12.69 -5.99
C GLY A 105 16.06 -11.57 -5.06
N LYS A 106 17.19 -10.89 -5.33
CA LYS A 106 17.65 -9.75 -4.53
C LYS A 106 16.62 -8.63 -4.43
N THR A 107 15.97 -8.31 -5.55
CA THR A 107 14.90 -7.29 -5.59
C THR A 107 13.67 -7.76 -4.81
N ALA A 108 13.31 -9.03 -4.87
CA ALA A 108 12.20 -9.58 -4.09
C ALA A 108 12.42 -9.41 -2.57
N ILE A 109 13.65 -9.47 -2.07
CA ILE A 109 13.97 -9.20 -0.65
C ILE A 109 13.69 -7.71 -0.31
N ALA A 110 14.02 -6.78 -1.22
CA ALA A 110 13.72 -5.36 -1.04
C ALA A 110 12.22 -5.06 -1.11
N GLU A 111 11.48 -5.75 -1.96
CA GLU A 111 10.02 -5.72 -2.00
C GLU A 111 9.40 -6.34 -0.74
N GLY A 112 9.97 -7.45 -0.26
CA GLY A 112 9.55 -8.14 0.96
C GLY A 112 9.66 -7.25 2.19
N ILE A 113 10.76 -6.50 2.37
CA ILE A 113 10.88 -5.56 3.49
C ILE A 113 9.84 -4.42 3.39
N ALA A 114 9.52 -3.94 2.18
CA ALA A 114 8.48 -2.94 1.99
C ALA A 114 7.10 -3.48 2.41
N VAL A 115 6.80 -4.74 2.11
CA VAL A 115 5.57 -5.43 2.56
C VAL A 115 5.54 -5.55 4.09
N GLN A 116 6.65 -5.91 4.74
CA GLN A 116 6.71 -5.99 6.20
C GLN A 116 6.54 -4.62 6.87
N ILE A 117 7.11 -3.56 6.30
CA ILE A 117 6.92 -2.18 6.77
C ILE A 117 5.44 -1.77 6.62
N ALA A 118 4.84 -2.06 5.47
CA ALA A 118 3.42 -1.74 5.22
C ALA A 118 2.47 -2.45 6.19
N LYS A 119 2.82 -3.68 6.60
CA LYS A 119 2.08 -4.48 7.60
C LYS A 119 2.40 -4.10 9.05
N GLY A 120 3.43 -3.28 9.31
CA GLY A 120 3.89 -2.94 10.65
C GLY A 120 4.72 -4.05 11.34
N ASN A 121 5.09 -5.12 10.64
CA ASN A 121 5.84 -6.27 11.17
C ASN A 121 7.36 -6.02 11.15
N VAL A 122 7.79 -4.86 11.61
CA VAL A 122 9.19 -4.43 11.64
C VAL A 122 9.50 -3.69 12.93
N PRO A 123 10.77 -3.59 13.34
CA PRO A 123 11.16 -2.79 14.48
C PRO A 123 10.70 -1.33 14.36
N GLU A 124 10.37 -0.69 15.49
CA GLU A 124 9.86 0.70 15.56
C GLU A 124 10.73 1.71 14.80
N THR A 125 12.05 1.51 14.81
CA THR A 125 13.03 2.40 14.14
C THR A 125 12.81 2.53 12.64
N ILE A 126 12.22 1.52 12.00
CA ILE A 126 11.95 1.51 10.56
C ILE A 126 10.44 1.48 10.23
N GLN A 127 9.56 1.48 11.24
CA GLN A 127 8.13 1.64 11.04
C GLN A 127 7.82 2.99 10.38
N GLY A 128 6.85 3.00 9.48
CA GLY A 128 6.43 4.20 8.77
C GLY A 128 7.45 4.75 7.77
N LYS A 129 8.61 4.11 7.62
CA LYS A 129 9.58 4.50 6.59
C LYS A 129 9.10 4.08 5.20
N ARG A 130 9.57 4.79 4.18
CA ARG A 130 9.30 4.47 2.77
C ARG A 130 10.48 3.72 2.18
N VAL A 131 10.21 2.71 1.38
CA VAL A 131 11.21 1.99 0.57
C VAL A 131 11.05 2.47 -0.86
N LEU A 132 12.02 3.22 -1.33
CA LEU A 132 12.04 3.77 -2.68
C LEU A 132 13.07 3.03 -3.53
N SER A 133 12.64 2.51 -4.67
CA SER A 133 13.53 1.93 -5.66
C SER A 133 13.99 3.02 -6.62
N LEU A 134 15.27 3.32 -6.62
CA LEU A 134 15.89 4.32 -7.48
C LEU A 134 16.36 3.69 -8.79
N ASN A 135 15.91 4.23 -9.92
CA ASN A 135 16.41 3.86 -11.24
C ASN A 135 17.53 4.81 -11.68
N VAL A 136 18.77 4.37 -11.50
CA VAL A 136 19.96 5.17 -11.84
C VAL A 136 20.05 5.50 -13.33
N ALA A 137 19.58 4.61 -14.22
CA ALA A 137 19.57 4.89 -15.65
C ALA A 137 18.65 6.06 -16.01
N ASN A 138 17.50 6.17 -15.34
CA ASN A 138 16.57 7.28 -15.54
C ASN A 138 17.14 8.62 -15.03
N LEU A 139 17.92 8.60 -13.94
CA LEU A 139 18.63 9.78 -13.46
C LEU A 139 19.63 10.28 -14.49
N LEU A 140 20.44 9.39 -15.05
CA LEU A 140 21.45 9.75 -16.07
C LEU A 140 20.83 10.25 -17.38
N SER A 141 19.66 9.72 -17.77
CA SER A 141 18.97 10.16 -18.99
C SER A 141 18.24 11.49 -18.83
N GLY A 142 17.88 11.87 -17.60
CA GLY A 142 17.19 13.12 -17.27
C GLY A 142 18.12 14.31 -17.07
N THR A 143 19.42 14.09 -16.89
CA THR A 143 20.41 15.16 -16.76
C THR A 143 20.92 15.55 -18.15
N LYS A 144 20.83 16.84 -18.48
CA LYS A 144 21.23 17.40 -19.78
C LYS A 144 22.74 17.30 -20.05
N TYR A 145 23.52 17.11 -18.98
CA TYR A 145 24.97 16.93 -18.99
C TYR A 145 25.39 15.84 -18.03
N ARG A 146 26.27 14.95 -18.49
CA ARG A 146 26.81 13.82 -17.72
C ARG A 146 27.64 14.26 -16.47
N GLY A 147 28.00 15.55 -16.39
CA GLY A 147 28.76 16.14 -15.29
C GLY A 147 27.93 16.69 -14.12
N GLU A 148 26.61 16.89 -14.30
CA GLU A 148 25.72 17.38 -13.22
C GLU A 148 25.36 16.29 -12.19
N PHE A 149 25.81 15.06 -12.42
CA PHE A 149 25.53 13.93 -11.52
C PHE A 149 26.58 13.82 -10.38
N GLU A 150 27.70 14.53 -10.47
CA GLU A 150 28.80 14.47 -9.48
C GLU A 150 28.79 15.63 -8.46
N GLU A 151 27.82 16.55 -8.56
CA GLU A 151 27.53 17.57 -7.54
C GLU A 151 26.47 17.06 -6.53
#